data_b2daadaf0625930b9521673e5261b700
#
_entry.id   b2daadaf0625930b9521673e5261b700
#
_cell.length_a   1.000
_cell.length_b   1.000
_cell.length_c   1.000
_cell.angle_alpha   90.00
_cell.angle_beta   90.00
_cell.angle_gamma   90.00
#
_symmetry.space_group_name_H-M   'P 1'
#
loop_
_entity.id
_entity.type
_entity.pdbx_description
1 polymer ?
#
loop_
_entity_poly.entity_id
_entity_poly.type
_entity_poly.pdbx_seq_one_letter_code
_entity_poly.pdbx_strand_id
1 'polypeptide(L)'
;KNGEKNGIQKTYYENGQMKMEVLHKNGKKDGMGKLYSTKGILVGEFPFKNDMLDGLVKKYNEVTGKLEIESTYKNGKSEGLLKEYYPSGKLKSEENYKNGLREGLRKDYYENGVLENERFYKNDKLEGISKIYYPSGKLQVEVNFKDDEADGIFREYDETGKIINQETYKNGQLID
;
A
#
# COMPACT_ATOMS: atom_id res chain seq x y z
N LYS A 1 -1.07 7.29 -39.32
CA LYS A 1 -0.45 8.55 -39.74
C LYS A 1 0.90 8.64 -39.02
N ASN A 2 1.99 8.84 -39.72
CA ASN A 2 3.38 9.02 -39.25
C ASN A 2 4.07 7.84 -38.52
N GLY A 3 3.65 6.57 -38.70
CA GLY A 3 4.30 5.40 -38.08
C GLY A 3 4.16 5.30 -36.54
N GLU A 4 3.51 6.27 -35.89
CA GLU A 4 3.30 6.23 -34.45
C GLU A 4 2.17 5.29 -34.06
N LYS A 5 2.37 4.52 -32.96
CA LYS A 5 1.35 3.62 -32.44
C LYS A 5 0.16 4.42 -31.93
N ASN A 6 -1.02 4.14 -32.47
CA ASN A 6 -2.31 4.69 -32.03
C ASN A 6 -3.33 3.55 -31.90
N GLY A 7 -4.13 3.56 -30.84
CA GLY A 7 -5.12 2.56 -30.58
C GLY A 7 -4.70 1.52 -29.54
N ILE A 8 -5.50 0.45 -29.40
CA ILE A 8 -5.29 -0.59 -28.39
C ILE A 8 -4.21 -1.56 -28.89
N GLN A 9 -3.12 -1.67 -28.14
CA GLN A 9 -2.13 -2.74 -28.31
C GLN A 9 -2.51 -3.91 -27.40
N LYS A 10 -2.47 -5.13 -27.98
CA LYS A 10 -2.71 -6.38 -27.25
C LYS A 10 -1.48 -7.26 -27.34
N THR A 11 -1.17 -7.94 -26.25
CA THR A 11 -0.16 -8.99 -26.17
C THR A 11 -0.80 -10.26 -25.64
N TYR A 12 -0.21 -11.41 -25.95
CA TYR A 12 -0.78 -12.71 -25.60
C TYR A 12 0.29 -13.59 -24.94
N TYR A 13 -0.14 -14.52 -24.12
CA TYR A 13 0.66 -15.63 -23.61
C TYR A 13 0.87 -16.68 -24.71
N GLU A 14 1.83 -17.60 -24.51
CA GLU A 14 2.09 -18.72 -25.42
C GLU A 14 0.85 -19.64 -25.62
N ASN A 15 -0.01 -19.73 -24.61
CA ASN A 15 -1.27 -20.49 -24.69
C ASN A 15 -2.39 -19.77 -25.46
N GLY A 16 -2.11 -18.59 -26.04
CA GLY A 16 -3.05 -17.81 -26.84
C GLY A 16 -3.98 -16.88 -26.00
N GLN A 17 -3.96 -16.97 -24.68
CA GLN A 17 -4.74 -16.09 -23.81
C GLN A 17 -4.18 -14.65 -23.86
N MET A 18 -5.07 -13.67 -23.82
CA MET A 18 -4.67 -12.27 -23.75
C MET A 18 -3.91 -12.02 -22.44
N LYS A 19 -2.69 -11.48 -22.59
CA LYS A 19 -1.84 -11.12 -21.44
C LYS A 19 -2.08 -9.68 -21.01
N MET A 20 -2.10 -8.77 -21.96
CA MET A 20 -2.21 -7.34 -21.66
C MET A 20 -2.88 -6.62 -22.83
N GLU A 21 -3.70 -5.64 -22.52
CA GLU A 21 -4.14 -4.62 -23.46
C GLU A 21 -3.83 -3.23 -22.89
N VAL A 22 -3.44 -2.31 -23.76
CA VAL A 22 -3.16 -0.92 -23.37
C VAL A 22 -3.42 0.03 -24.53
N LEU A 23 -4.04 1.17 -24.22
CA LEU A 23 -4.28 2.23 -25.20
C LEU A 23 -3.02 3.05 -25.43
N HIS A 24 -2.68 3.27 -26.72
CA HIS A 24 -1.61 4.16 -27.14
C HIS A 24 -2.17 5.37 -27.89
N LYS A 25 -1.56 6.51 -27.67
CA LYS A 25 -1.80 7.76 -28.39
C LYS A 25 -0.46 8.43 -28.70
N ASN A 26 -0.23 8.74 -29.97
CA ASN A 26 1.01 9.35 -30.46
C ASN A 26 2.27 8.57 -29.97
N GLY A 27 2.23 7.24 -30.12
CA GLY A 27 3.33 6.34 -29.75
C GLY A 27 3.47 6.01 -28.29
N LYS A 28 2.78 6.72 -27.37
CA LYS A 28 2.88 6.56 -25.92
C LYS A 28 1.68 5.85 -25.36
N LYS A 29 1.85 5.15 -24.24
CA LYS A 29 0.72 4.63 -23.45
C LYS A 29 -0.06 5.82 -22.89
N ASP A 30 -1.33 5.93 -23.24
CA ASP A 30 -2.21 7.02 -22.82
C ASP A 30 -3.64 6.49 -22.72
N GLY A 31 -4.05 6.11 -21.52
CA GLY A 31 -5.32 5.46 -21.21
C GLY A 31 -5.16 4.24 -20.33
N MET A 32 -6.23 3.46 -20.18
CA MET A 32 -6.25 2.29 -19.30
C MET A 32 -5.48 1.12 -19.93
N GLY A 33 -4.54 0.56 -19.17
CA GLY A 33 -3.93 -0.75 -19.39
C GLY A 33 -4.61 -1.80 -18.51
N LYS A 34 -4.82 -3.00 -19.06
CA LYS A 34 -5.36 -4.16 -18.33
C LYS A 34 -4.43 -5.35 -18.47
N LEU A 35 -4.18 -6.02 -17.36
CA LEU A 35 -3.36 -7.22 -17.29
C LEU A 35 -4.23 -8.41 -16.90
N TYR A 36 -4.02 -9.53 -17.58
CA TYR A 36 -4.76 -10.78 -17.36
C TYR A 36 -3.79 -11.91 -16.99
N SER A 37 -4.24 -12.88 -16.22
CA SER A 37 -3.50 -14.10 -15.92
C SER A 37 -3.48 -15.06 -17.13
N THR A 38 -2.69 -16.13 -17.04
CA THR A 38 -2.68 -17.22 -18.05
C THR A 38 -4.01 -17.95 -18.17
N LYS A 39 -4.95 -17.72 -17.24
CA LYS A 39 -6.34 -18.24 -17.26
C LYS A 39 -7.33 -17.23 -17.82
N GLY A 40 -6.88 -16.04 -18.26
CA GLY A 40 -7.73 -14.98 -18.78
C GLY A 40 -8.45 -14.14 -17.69
N ILE A 41 -8.06 -14.29 -16.43
CA ILE A 41 -8.65 -13.53 -15.31
C ILE A 41 -7.97 -12.17 -15.25
N LEU A 42 -8.74 -11.08 -15.11
CA LEU A 42 -8.22 -9.74 -14.90
C LEU A 42 -7.47 -9.69 -13.56
N VAL A 43 -6.18 -9.33 -13.61
CA VAL A 43 -5.32 -9.24 -12.42
C VAL A 43 -4.79 -7.83 -12.18
N GLY A 44 -5.04 -6.88 -13.08
CA GLY A 44 -4.65 -5.50 -12.85
C GLY A 44 -5.22 -4.50 -13.84
N GLU A 45 -5.43 -3.28 -13.34
CA GLU A 45 -5.82 -2.10 -14.10
C GLU A 45 -4.82 -0.97 -13.82
N PHE A 46 -4.28 -0.40 -14.89
CA PHE A 46 -3.16 0.54 -14.85
C PHE A 46 -3.47 1.75 -15.72
N PRO A 47 -3.88 2.88 -15.18
CA PRO A 47 -4.06 4.11 -15.94
C PRO A 47 -2.70 4.70 -16.33
N PHE A 48 -2.51 4.97 -17.61
CA PHE A 48 -1.31 5.60 -18.14
C PHE A 48 -1.61 6.97 -18.73
N LYS A 49 -0.65 7.88 -18.59
CA LYS A 49 -0.58 9.15 -19.26
C LYS A 49 0.87 9.39 -19.71
N ASN A 50 1.09 9.51 -21.02
CA ASN A 50 2.43 9.69 -21.60
C ASN A 50 3.45 8.66 -21.07
N ASP A 51 3.14 7.35 -21.11
CA ASP A 51 3.92 6.20 -20.64
C ASP A 51 4.07 6.07 -19.11
N MET A 52 3.65 7.04 -18.32
CA MET A 52 3.70 7.01 -16.87
C MET A 52 2.37 6.60 -16.27
N LEU A 53 2.40 5.90 -15.12
CA LEU A 53 1.19 5.65 -14.34
C LEU A 53 0.64 6.99 -13.84
N ASP A 54 -0.66 7.24 -14.09
CA ASP A 54 -1.34 8.45 -13.66
C ASP A 54 -2.82 8.15 -13.40
N GLY A 55 -3.18 8.03 -12.13
CA GLY A 55 -4.52 7.66 -11.66
C GLY A 55 -4.52 6.46 -10.72
N LEU A 56 -5.71 5.86 -10.52
CA LEU A 56 -5.93 4.74 -9.60
C LEU A 56 -5.54 3.41 -10.26
N VAL A 57 -4.47 2.80 -9.77
CA VAL A 57 -4.05 1.43 -10.09
C VAL A 57 -4.81 0.46 -9.20
N LYS A 58 -5.30 -0.63 -9.79
CA LYS A 58 -5.93 -1.75 -9.07
C LYS A 58 -5.25 -3.06 -9.41
N LYS A 59 -5.04 -3.91 -8.40
CA LYS A 59 -4.58 -5.28 -8.56
C LYS A 59 -5.58 -6.24 -7.93
N TYR A 60 -5.80 -7.35 -8.62
CA TYR A 60 -6.78 -8.36 -8.23
C TYR A 60 -6.09 -9.71 -8.03
N ASN A 61 -6.57 -10.48 -7.09
CA ASN A 61 -6.15 -11.86 -6.86
C ASN A 61 -6.51 -12.72 -8.08
N GLU A 62 -5.53 -13.43 -8.63
CA GLU A 62 -5.74 -14.24 -9.83
C GLU A 62 -6.60 -15.49 -9.64
N VAL A 63 -6.85 -15.89 -8.38
CA VAL A 63 -7.66 -17.06 -8.05
C VAL A 63 -9.10 -16.65 -7.74
N THR A 64 -9.26 -15.59 -6.92
CA THR A 64 -10.58 -15.17 -6.42
C THR A 64 -11.19 -14.02 -7.20
N GLY A 65 -10.39 -13.31 -8.03
CA GLY A 65 -10.80 -12.10 -8.73
C GLY A 65 -11.08 -10.89 -7.82
N LYS A 66 -10.85 -11.02 -6.51
CA LYS A 66 -11.09 -9.94 -5.56
C LYS A 66 -9.98 -8.91 -5.60
N LEU A 67 -10.31 -7.66 -5.27
CA LEU A 67 -9.36 -6.57 -5.14
C LEU A 67 -8.37 -6.89 -4.01
N GLU A 68 -7.08 -6.78 -4.29
CA GLU A 68 -5.99 -6.96 -3.31
C GLU A 68 -5.33 -5.64 -2.97
N ILE A 69 -5.13 -4.76 -3.98
CA ILE A 69 -4.43 -3.49 -3.80
C ILE A 69 -5.11 -2.43 -4.66
N GLU A 70 -5.28 -1.26 -4.10
CA GLU A 70 -5.53 -0.04 -4.85
C GLU A 70 -4.55 1.05 -4.41
N SER A 71 -4.01 1.77 -5.37
CA SER A 71 -3.01 2.81 -5.12
C SER A 71 -3.07 3.89 -6.19
N THR A 72 -3.02 5.14 -5.76
CA THR A 72 -3.02 6.29 -6.68
C THR A 72 -1.60 6.63 -7.11
N TYR A 73 -1.44 6.93 -8.39
CA TYR A 73 -0.18 7.36 -8.99
C TYR A 73 -0.35 8.72 -9.67
N LYS A 74 0.70 9.51 -9.66
CA LYS A 74 0.81 10.75 -10.42
C LYS A 74 2.19 10.84 -11.07
N ASN A 75 2.24 10.98 -12.39
CA ASN A 75 3.48 11.03 -13.14
C ASN A 75 4.45 9.89 -12.78
N GLY A 76 3.95 8.66 -12.63
CA GLY A 76 4.72 7.45 -12.31
C GLY A 76 5.13 7.27 -10.86
N LYS A 77 4.81 8.20 -9.97
CA LYS A 77 5.09 8.12 -8.52
C LYS A 77 3.83 7.84 -7.73
N SER A 78 3.94 7.06 -6.66
CA SER A 78 2.83 6.89 -5.71
C SER A 78 2.46 8.23 -5.09
N GLU A 79 1.16 8.54 -5.08
CA GLU A 79 0.62 9.81 -4.60
C GLU A 79 -0.74 9.58 -3.95
N GLY A 80 -0.90 9.95 -2.69
CA GLY A 80 -2.14 9.71 -1.95
C GLY A 80 -2.24 8.33 -1.33
N LEU A 81 -3.45 7.81 -1.20
CA LEU A 81 -3.75 6.62 -0.42
C LEU A 81 -3.46 5.33 -1.18
N LEU A 82 -2.72 4.41 -0.55
CA LEU A 82 -2.62 3.00 -0.91
C LEU A 82 -3.45 2.19 0.08
N LYS A 83 -4.23 1.24 -0.41
CA LYS A 83 -4.98 0.26 0.40
C LYS A 83 -4.66 -1.15 -0.03
N GLU A 84 -4.52 -2.03 0.95
CA GLU A 84 -4.43 -3.48 0.76
C GLU A 84 -5.64 -4.16 1.40
N TYR A 85 -6.05 -5.27 0.83
CA TYR A 85 -7.22 -6.02 1.28
C TYR A 85 -6.87 -7.48 1.56
N TYR A 86 -7.49 -8.06 2.56
CA TYR A 86 -7.46 -9.50 2.80
C TYR A 86 -8.18 -10.27 1.69
N PRO A 87 -7.92 -11.59 1.52
CA PRO A 87 -8.68 -12.43 0.58
C PRO A 87 -10.19 -12.44 0.85
N SER A 88 -10.61 -12.15 2.09
CA SER A 88 -12.01 -11.94 2.45
C SER A 88 -12.63 -10.69 1.81
N GLY A 89 -11.78 -9.73 1.38
CA GLY A 89 -12.17 -8.41 0.86
C GLY A 89 -12.23 -7.31 1.93
N LYS A 90 -11.90 -7.64 3.18
CA LYS A 90 -11.79 -6.64 4.24
C LYS A 90 -10.49 -5.85 4.11
N LEU A 91 -10.50 -4.60 4.55
CA LEU A 91 -9.30 -3.75 4.59
C LEU A 91 -8.25 -4.38 5.49
N LYS A 92 -7.03 -4.52 4.96
CA LYS A 92 -5.86 -5.05 5.67
C LYS A 92 -4.93 -3.91 6.09
N SER A 93 -4.68 -2.97 5.19
CA SER A 93 -3.85 -1.81 5.50
C SER A 93 -4.23 -0.60 4.66
N GLU A 94 -3.92 0.57 5.18
CA GLU A 94 -3.96 1.83 4.43
C GLU A 94 -2.76 2.70 4.83
N GLU A 95 -2.14 3.33 3.82
CA GLU A 95 -1.02 4.24 4.03
C GLU A 95 -0.98 5.34 2.98
N ASN A 96 -0.40 6.47 3.33
CA ASN A 96 -0.32 7.63 2.44
C ASN A 96 1.07 7.78 1.83
N TYR A 97 1.09 8.18 0.57
CA TYR A 97 2.28 8.48 -0.20
C TYR A 97 2.26 9.91 -0.72
N LYS A 98 3.43 10.52 -0.78
CA LYS A 98 3.65 11.81 -1.41
C LYS A 98 4.95 11.76 -2.22
N ASN A 99 4.86 12.03 -3.52
CA ASN A 99 6.00 11.95 -4.42
C ASN A 99 6.76 10.61 -4.40
N GLY A 100 6.09 9.50 -4.08
CA GLY A 100 6.65 8.15 -4.00
C GLY A 100 7.21 7.75 -2.63
N LEU A 101 7.19 8.64 -1.63
CA LEU A 101 7.62 8.38 -0.26
C LEU A 101 6.41 8.24 0.67
N ARG A 102 6.51 7.38 1.69
CA ARG A 102 5.47 7.28 2.74
C ARG A 102 5.43 8.60 3.51
N GLU A 103 4.23 9.15 3.65
CA GLU A 103 4.01 10.43 4.29
C GLU A 103 2.67 10.43 5.03
N GLY A 104 2.70 10.51 6.36
CA GLY A 104 1.51 10.49 7.19
C GLY A 104 1.24 9.13 7.84
N LEU A 105 0.00 8.91 8.20
CA LEU A 105 -0.42 7.76 9.00
C LEU A 105 -0.56 6.51 8.14
N ARG A 106 0.04 5.41 8.59
CA ARG A 106 -0.25 4.03 8.16
C ARG A 106 -1.07 3.34 9.24
N LYS A 107 -2.11 2.63 8.82
CA LYS A 107 -2.92 1.75 9.67
C LYS A 107 -2.92 0.34 9.10
N ASP A 108 -2.72 -0.63 9.96
CA ASP A 108 -2.89 -2.05 9.66
C ASP A 108 -4.06 -2.58 10.50
N TYR A 109 -4.84 -3.50 9.96
CA TYR A 109 -6.05 -4.02 10.60
C TYR A 109 -6.00 -5.55 10.68
N TYR A 110 -6.46 -6.12 11.75
CA TYR A 110 -6.78 -7.55 11.85
C TYR A 110 -7.93 -7.91 10.90
N GLU A 111 -8.03 -9.18 10.53
CA GLU A 111 -9.11 -9.63 9.64
C GLU A 111 -10.52 -9.50 10.26
N ASN A 112 -10.63 -9.37 11.60
CA ASN A 112 -11.88 -9.01 12.27
C ASN A 112 -12.26 -7.52 12.09
N GLY A 113 -11.37 -6.70 11.51
CA GLY A 113 -11.56 -5.27 11.24
C GLY A 113 -11.09 -4.35 12.38
N VAL A 114 -10.59 -4.92 13.47
CA VAL A 114 -9.99 -4.15 14.57
C VAL A 114 -8.64 -3.61 14.12
N LEU A 115 -8.32 -2.39 14.52
CA LEU A 115 -7.02 -1.77 14.29
C LEU A 115 -5.93 -2.61 14.99
N GLU A 116 -4.87 -2.96 14.24
CA GLU A 116 -3.71 -3.72 14.72
C GLU A 116 -2.53 -2.80 15.01
N ASN A 117 -2.22 -1.90 14.05
CA ASN A 117 -1.10 -0.98 14.18
C ASN A 117 -1.45 0.41 13.67
N GLU A 118 -0.88 1.43 14.31
CA GLU A 118 -0.78 2.79 13.80
C GLU A 118 0.67 3.24 13.82
N ARG A 119 1.15 3.76 12.69
CA ARG A 119 2.51 4.27 12.53
C ARG A 119 2.47 5.55 11.72
N PHE A 120 3.24 6.53 12.11
CA PHE A 120 3.38 7.76 11.34
C PHE A 120 4.71 7.78 10.60
N TYR A 121 4.67 8.13 9.32
CA TYR A 121 5.84 8.23 8.46
C TYR A 121 6.03 9.66 7.96
N LYS A 122 7.29 10.07 7.87
CA LYS A 122 7.71 11.32 7.24
C LYS A 122 8.90 11.02 6.33
N ASN A 123 8.73 11.22 5.02
CA ASN A 123 9.74 10.88 4.01
C ASN A 123 10.30 9.46 4.17
N ASP A 124 9.43 8.43 4.27
CA ASP A 124 9.71 7.00 4.48
C ASP A 124 10.24 6.62 5.87
N LYS A 125 10.53 7.56 6.75
CA LYS A 125 11.00 7.29 8.10
C LYS A 125 9.88 7.29 9.12
N LEU A 126 9.96 6.40 10.12
CA LEU A 126 9.07 6.43 11.28
C LEU A 126 9.32 7.68 12.12
N GLU A 127 8.23 8.37 12.46
CA GLU A 127 8.24 9.61 13.22
C GLU A 127 7.05 9.64 14.18
N GLY A 128 7.27 10.09 15.42
CA GLY A 128 6.20 10.20 16.40
C GLY A 128 5.77 8.87 17.01
N ILE A 129 4.57 8.85 17.59
CA ILE A 129 4.08 7.70 18.37
C ILE A 129 3.54 6.62 17.43
N SER A 130 4.10 5.40 17.56
CA SER A 130 3.56 4.17 17.00
C SER A 130 2.80 3.40 18.06
N LYS A 131 1.69 2.77 17.67
CA LYS A 131 0.82 2.00 18.55
C LYS A 131 0.53 0.64 17.98
N ILE A 132 0.47 -0.38 18.84
CA ILE A 132 0.02 -1.74 18.52
C ILE A 132 -1.16 -2.06 19.44
N TYR A 133 -2.16 -2.72 18.89
CA TYR A 133 -3.38 -3.07 19.61
C TYR A 133 -3.58 -4.58 19.62
N TYR A 134 -4.15 -5.10 20.68
CA TYR A 134 -4.66 -6.47 20.76
C TYR A 134 -5.83 -6.68 19.78
N PRO A 135 -6.14 -7.93 19.40
CA PRO A 135 -7.36 -8.24 18.62
C PRO A 135 -8.66 -7.82 19.28
N SER A 136 -8.63 -7.57 20.59
CA SER A 136 -9.72 -6.97 21.37
C SER A 136 -9.90 -5.47 21.15
N GLY A 137 -8.94 -4.82 20.49
CA GLY A 137 -8.90 -3.38 20.26
C GLY A 137 -8.26 -2.57 21.39
N LYS A 138 -7.78 -3.23 22.45
CA LYS A 138 -7.08 -2.55 23.53
C LYS A 138 -5.63 -2.29 23.16
N LEU A 139 -5.08 -1.16 23.64
CA LEU A 139 -3.69 -0.81 23.41
C LEU A 139 -2.77 -1.84 24.05
N GLN A 140 -1.82 -2.35 23.27
CA GLN A 140 -0.81 -3.31 23.70
C GLN A 140 0.54 -2.64 23.88
N VAL A 141 0.96 -1.85 22.86
CA VAL A 141 2.27 -1.18 22.87
C VAL A 141 2.12 0.24 22.37
N GLU A 142 2.84 1.15 22.98
CA GLU A 142 3.15 2.47 22.40
C GLU A 142 4.65 2.77 22.50
N VAL A 143 5.19 3.34 21.46
CA VAL A 143 6.60 3.74 21.40
C VAL A 143 6.77 4.98 20.54
N ASN A 144 7.62 5.90 20.98
CA ASN A 144 7.93 7.09 20.19
C ASN A 144 9.16 6.85 19.31
N PHE A 145 9.05 7.24 18.05
CA PHE A 145 10.14 7.17 17.06
C PHE A 145 10.56 8.57 16.59
N LYS A 146 11.83 8.67 16.26
CA LYS A 146 12.41 9.80 15.55
C LYS A 146 13.40 9.26 14.52
N ASP A 147 13.20 9.57 13.25
CA ASP A 147 14.06 9.12 12.15
C ASP A 147 14.31 7.59 12.14
N ASP A 148 13.28 6.75 12.35
CA ASP A 148 13.28 5.28 12.49
C ASP A 148 13.87 4.73 13.81
N GLU A 149 14.43 5.55 14.66
CA GLU A 149 15.00 5.14 15.96
C GLU A 149 14.01 5.40 17.10
N ALA A 150 13.93 4.49 18.08
CA ALA A 150 13.14 4.73 19.28
C ALA A 150 13.75 5.93 20.04
N ASP A 151 12.93 6.95 20.30
CA ASP A 151 13.34 8.18 21.01
C ASP A 151 12.19 8.66 21.89
N GLY A 152 12.23 8.28 23.14
CA GLY A 152 11.20 8.55 24.13
C GLY A 152 10.74 7.31 24.87
N ILE A 153 9.52 7.35 25.39
CA ILE A 153 8.98 6.29 26.23
C ILE A 153 8.43 5.16 25.37
N PHE A 154 8.80 3.93 25.73
CA PHE A 154 8.16 2.69 25.34
C PHE A 154 7.26 2.23 26.49
N ARG A 155 6.03 1.81 26.22
CA ARG A 155 5.14 1.16 27.17
C ARG A 155 4.47 -0.06 26.56
N GLU A 156 4.37 -1.08 27.38
CA GLU A 156 3.59 -2.29 27.10
C GLU A 156 2.48 -2.44 28.14
N TYR A 157 1.30 -2.82 27.67
CA TYR A 157 0.09 -2.94 28.48
C TYR A 157 -0.46 -4.36 28.36
N ASP A 158 -1.02 -4.90 29.43
CA ASP A 158 -1.85 -6.09 29.37
C ASP A 158 -3.27 -5.77 28.85
N GLU A 159 -4.08 -6.82 28.62
CA GLU A 159 -5.46 -6.64 28.16
C GLU A 159 -6.39 -5.97 29.20
N THR A 160 -5.96 -5.73 30.43
CA THR A 160 -6.69 -4.91 31.40
C THR A 160 -6.39 -3.43 31.29
N GLY A 161 -5.34 -3.07 30.52
CA GLY A 161 -4.82 -1.70 30.36
C GLY A 161 -3.76 -1.35 31.40
N LYS A 162 -3.27 -2.32 32.19
CA LYS A 162 -2.20 -2.13 33.16
C LYS A 162 -0.86 -2.15 32.45
N ILE A 163 0.02 -1.21 32.79
CA ILE A 163 1.41 -1.19 32.30
C ILE A 163 2.15 -2.39 32.91
N ILE A 164 2.72 -3.23 32.04
CA ILE A 164 3.53 -4.40 32.41
C ILE A 164 5.00 -4.21 32.08
N ASN A 165 5.34 -3.27 31.18
CA ASN A 165 6.70 -2.85 30.92
C ASN A 165 6.74 -1.36 30.57
N GLN A 166 7.79 -0.66 31.01
CA GLN A 166 8.09 0.70 30.62
C GLN A 166 9.59 0.90 30.54
N GLU A 167 10.04 1.47 29.46
CA GLU A 167 11.44 1.73 29.15
C GLU A 167 11.57 3.12 28.53
N THR A 168 12.75 3.70 28.59
CA THR A 168 13.05 4.99 27.95
C THR A 168 14.21 4.83 26.98
N TYR A 169 14.01 5.30 25.76
CA TYR A 169 15.00 5.23 24.70
C TYR A 169 15.48 6.60 24.27
N LYS A 170 16.74 6.67 23.85
CA LYS A 170 17.31 7.84 23.19
C LYS A 170 18.17 7.41 22.02
N ASN A 171 17.84 7.89 20.81
CA ASN A 171 18.52 7.52 19.57
C ASN A 171 18.69 5.99 19.45
N GLY A 172 17.62 5.22 19.67
CA GLY A 172 17.60 3.76 19.61
C GLY A 172 18.25 3.02 20.78
N GLN A 173 18.84 3.73 21.75
CA GLN A 173 19.50 3.11 22.91
C GLN A 173 18.61 3.20 24.15
N LEU A 174 18.51 2.09 24.89
CA LEU A 174 17.83 2.06 26.19
C LEU A 174 18.65 2.89 27.20
N ILE A 175 17.99 3.82 27.90
CA ILE A 175 18.63 4.70 28.90
C ILE A 175 18.03 4.55 30.28
N ASP A 176 16.82 4.00 30.42
CA ASP A 176 16.14 3.72 31.69
C ASP A 176 14.98 2.71 31.49
#